data_50d78b78146a83f71f970d9a8c3e7976
#
_entry.id   50d78b78146a83f71f970d9a8c3e7976
#
_cell.length_a   1.000
_cell.length_b   1.000
_cell.length_c   1.000
_cell.angle_alpha   90.00
_cell.angle_beta   90.00
_cell.angle_gamma   90.00
#
_symmetry.space_group_name_H-M   'P 1'
#
loop_
_entity.id
_entity.type
_entity.pdbx_description
1 polymer ?
#
loop_
_entity_poly.entity_id
_entity_poly.type
_entity_poly.pdbx_seq_one_letter_code
_entity_poly.pdbx_strand_id
1 'polypeptide(L)'
;MKKLLLGIAAACLAGFTFAQDAPLWMRHSVISPDGTTIAFTYKGDIYTVPVAGGRAMQITTNPAYDTAPVWSPDSKRIAFASDRMGSLDVYIVSKDGGEPRRLTTHSGSETPLAFTDAGHVLFSAGIMPSAEAVVFPSNGQFNQVYRVSVEGGRPTMISSMPMECISINKEGAMLYQDKKGYEDYWRKHHVSPIARDIWMYTCLLYTSPSPRDR
;
A
#
# COMPACT_ATOMS: atom_id res chain seq x y z
N MET A 1 -4.89 16.98 -66.11
CA MET A 1 -5.22 15.74 -65.34
C MET A 1 -4.14 15.24 -64.36
N LYS A 2 -2.90 15.77 -64.37
CA LYS A 2 -1.81 15.34 -63.43
C LYS A 2 -1.83 16.01 -62.03
N LYS A 3 -2.62 17.06 -61.84
CA LYS A 3 -2.70 17.78 -60.52
C LYS A 3 -3.78 17.25 -59.58
N LEU A 4 -4.69 16.41 -60.06
CA LEU A 4 -5.77 15.83 -59.23
C LEU A 4 -5.36 14.57 -58.48
N LEU A 5 -4.33 13.89 -58.97
CA LEU A 5 -3.83 12.65 -58.33
C LEU A 5 -2.90 12.89 -57.13
N LEU A 6 -2.35 14.10 -56.98
CA LEU A 6 -1.46 14.42 -55.86
C LEU A 6 -2.25 14.77 -54.57
N GLY A 7 -3.52 15.17 -54.70
CA GLY A 7 -4.38 15.52 -53.56
C GLY A 7 -4.94 14.31 -52.81
N ILE A 8 -5.10 13.17 -53.45
CA ILE A 8 -5.69 11.97 -52.88
C ILE A 8 -4.67 11.17 -52.08
N ALA A 9 -3.38 11.23 -52.43
CA ALA A 9 -2.29 10.57 -51.70
C ALA A 9 -1.99 11.22 -50.32
N ALA A 10 -2.30 12.53 -50.16
CA ALA A 10 -2.07 13.22 -48.89
C ALA A 10 -3.19 12.99 -47.83
N ALA A 11 -4.37 12.56 -48.25
CA ALA A 11 -5.51 12.30 -47.34
C ALA A 11 -5.47 10.94 -46.64
N CYS A 12 -4.63 10.01 -47.11
CA CYS A 12 -4.53 8.65 -46.50
C CYS A 12 -3.48 8.56 -45.38
N LEU A 13 -2.83 9.67 -45.01
CA LEU A 13 -1.90 9.76 -43.86
C LEU A 13 -2.53 10.42 -42.63
N ALA A 14 -3.86 10.57 -42.58
CA ALA A 14 -4.56 10.84 -41.33
C ALA A 14 -4.35 9.63 -40.43
N GLY A 15 -3.34 9.69 -39.59
CA GLY A 15 -2.95 8.65 -38.68
C GLY A 15 -4.16 8.22 -37.85
N PHE A 16 -4.42 6.95 -37.84
CA PHE A 16 -5.24 6.34 -36.82
C PHE A 16 -4.53 6.59 -35.48
N THR A 17 -4.85 7.71 -34.84
CA THR A 17 -4.62 7.85 -33.40
C THR A 17 -5.55 6.87 -32.73
N PHE A 18 -5.06 5.67 -32.47
CA PHE A 18 -5.71 4.80 -31.50
C PHE A 18 -5.72 5.62 -30.20
N ALA A 19 -6.91 6.03 -29.77
CA ALA A 19 -7.06 6.51 -28.41
C ALA A 19 -6.58 5.35 -27.53
N GLN A 20 -5.40 5.52 -26.96
CA GLN A 20 -4.90 4.55 -26.00
C GLN A 20 -5.82 4.67 -24.81
N ASP A 21 -6.73 3.70 -24.66
CA ASP A 21 -7.60 3.64 -23.48
C ASP A 21 -6.71 3.69 -22.25
N ALA A 22 -6.77 4.82 -21.53
CA ALA A 22 -6.04 4.95 -20.28
C ALA A 22 -6.54 3.87 -19.32
N PRO A 23 -5.65 3.06 -18.73
CA PRO A 23 -6.07 2.03 -17.80
C PRO A 23 -6.72 2.70 -16.59
N LEU A 24 -8.04 2.52 -16.45
CA LEU A 24 -8.81 3.00 -15.34
C LEU A 24 -8.60 2.08 -14.13
N TRP A 25 -8.74 2.62 -12.90
CA TRP A 25 -8.71 1.85 -11.66
C TRP A 25 -7.35 1.33 -11.21
N MET A 26 -6.25 1.95 -11.62
CA MET A 26 -4.96 1.74 -10.95
C MET A 26 -5.02 2.33 -9.54
N ARG A 27 -4.60 1.56 -8.53
CA ARG A 27 -4.63 1.93 -7.11
C ARG A 27 -3.32 1.57 -6.42
N HIS A 28 -3.08 2.20 -5.27
CA HIS A 28 -1.96 1.87 -4.38
C HIS A 28 -0.61 1.82 -5.10
N SER A 29 -0.34 2.83 -5.92
CA SER A 29 0.94 2.93 -6.62
C SER A 29 2.07 3.30 -5.67
N VAL A 30 3.16 2.55 -5.71
CA VAL A 30 4.36 2.77 -4.90
C VAL A 30 5.62 2.59 -5.76
N ILE A 31 6.58 3.50 -5.61
CA ILE A 31 7.86 3.42 -6.30
C ILE A 31 8.83 2.57 -5.48
N SER A 32 9.66 1.78 -6.18
CA SER A 32 10.73 1.02 -5.53
C SER A 32 11.79 1.93 -4.92
N PRO A 33 12.47 1.56 -3.82
CA PRO A 33 13.51 2.37 -3.19
C PRO A 33 14.67 2.76 -4.11
N ASP A 34 14.96 1.96 -5.14
CA ASP A 34 15.98 2.27 -6.17
C ASP A 34 15.47 3.25 -7.25
N GLY A 35 14.18 3.64 -7.20
CA GLY A 35 13.57 4.58 -8.13
C GLY A 35 13.34 4.05 -9.55
N THR A 36 13.48 2.75 -9.78
CA THR A 36 13.43 2.19 -11.14
C THR A 36 12.09 1.62 -11.55
N THR A 37 11.27 1.18 -10.58
CA THR A 37 10.05 0.40 -10.84
C THR A 37 8.88 0.91 -9.98
N ILE A 38 7.69 0.97 -10.55
CA ILE A 38 6.44 1.27 -9.84
C ILE A 38 5.65 -0.04 -9.70
N ALA A 39 5.24 -0.39 -8.48
CA ALA A 39 4.25 -1.42 -8.22
C ALA A 39 2.88 -0.79 -8.00
N PHE A 40 1.82 -1.42 -8.45
CA PHE A 40 0.45 -0.93 -8.28
C PHE A 40 -0.56 -2.07 -8.34
N THR A 41 -1.76 -1.81 -7.82
CA THR A 41 -2.90 -2.73 -7.93
C THR A 41 -3.74 -2.38 -9.15
N TYR A 42 -4.04 -3.37 -9.98
CA TYR A 42 -4.94 -3.23 -11.12
C TYR A 42 -5.80 -4.48 -11.28
N LYS A 43 -7.11 -4.31 -11.34
CA LYS A 43 -8.10 -5.40 -11.49
C LYS A 43 -7.96 -6.55 -10.47
N GLY A 44 -7.48 -6.25 -9.26
CA GLY A 44 -7.35 -7.26 -8.21
C GLY A 44 -5.99 -7.95 -8.16
N ASP A 45 -5.06 -7.60 -9.04
CA ASP A 45 -3.69 -8.14 -9.06
C ASP A 45 -2.63 -7.06 -8.86
N ILE A 46 -1.44 -7.48 -8.46
CA ILE A 46 -0.26 -6.63 -8.37
C ILE A 46 0.48 -6.65 -9.72
N TYR A 47 0.78 -5.45 -10.20
CA TYR A 47 1.56 -5.20 -11.40
C TYR A 47 2.79 -4.38 -11.10
N THR A 48 3.80 -4.50 -11.93
CA THR A 48 4.97 -3.62 -11.94
C THR A 48 5.17 -3.01 -13.32
N VAL A 49 5.71 -1.78 -13.35
CA VAL A 49 6.07 -1.08 -14.59
C VAL A 49 7.35 -0.28 -14.36
N PRO A 50 8.28 -0.20 -15.33
CA PRO A 50 9.43 0.70 -15.22
C PRO A 50 9.00 2.16 -15.07
N VAL A 51 9.70 2.96 -14.27
CA VAL A 51 9.44 4.40 -14.09
C VAL A 51 9.55 5.15 -15.42
N ALA A 52 10.44 4.71 -16.31
CA ALA A 52 10.57 5.26 -17.67
C ALA A 52 9.35 4.96 -18.57
N GLY A 53 8.37 4.21 -18.07
CA GLY A 53 7.23 3.74 -18.84
C GLY A 53 7.52 2.44 -19.58
N GLY A 54 6.53 1.95 -20.32
CA GLY A 54 6.62 0.71 -21.06
C GLY A 54 5.54 -0.29 -20.69
N ARG A 55 5.84 -1.58 -20.89
CA ARG A 55 4.89 -2.65 -20.60
C ARG A 55 4.82 -2.96 -19.11
N ALA A 56 3.62 -2.94 -18.55
CA ALA A 56 3.38 -3.45 -17.21
C ALA A 56 3.44 -4.99 -17.19
N MET A 57 4.05 -5.53 -16.13
CA MET A 57 4.15 -6.96 -15.88
C MET A 57 3.24 -7.32 -14.72
N GLN A 58 2.40 -8.32 -14.90
CA GLN A 58 1.55 -8.89 -13.85
C GLN A 58 2.41 -9.77 -12.95
N ILE A 59 2.38 -9.50 -11.65
CA ILE A 59 3.19 -10.20 -10.64
C ILE A 59 2.38 -11.29 -9.95
N THR A 60 1.08 -11.04 -9.72
CA THR A 60 0.16 -12.02 -9.13
C THR A 60 -0.92 -12.40 -10.13
N THR A 61 -1.39 -13.66 -10.08
CA THR A 61 -2.36 -14.22 -11.04
C THR A 61 -3.45 -15.04 -10.36
N ASN A 62 -3.55 -14.99 -9.02
CA ASN A 62 -4.59 -15.70 -8.28
C ASN A 62 -5.93 -14.98 -8.46
N PRO A 63 -7.09 -15.69 -8.51
CA PRO A 63 -8.41 -15.04 -8.60
C PRO A 63 -8.79 -14.19 -7.37
N ALA A 64 -8.01 -14.21 -6.30
CA ALA A 64 -8.19 -13.39 -5.11
C ALA A 64 -7.91 -11.90 -5.39
N TYR A 65 -8.34 -11.05 -4.45
CA TYR A 65 -8.07 -9.63 -4.50
C TYR A 65 -6.73 -9.32 -3.81
N ASP A 66 -5.72 -8.97 -4.62
CA ASP A 66 -4.40 -8.58 -4.18
C ASP A 66 -4.27 -7.05 -4.20
N THR A 67 -3.82 -6.44 -3.10
CA THR A 67 -3.83 -4.98 -2.92
C THR A 67 -2.73 -4.46 -2.02
N ALA A 68 -2.57 -3.13 -1.94
CA ALA A 68 -1.66 -2.42 -1.05
C ALA A 68 -0.20 -2.94 -1.12
N PRO A 69 0.44 -2.94 -2.30
CA PRO A 69 1.83 -3.36 -2.42
C PRO A 69 2.76 -2.41 -1.68
N VAL A 70 3.78 -2.96 -1.02
CA VAL A 70 4.89 -2.23 -0.40
C VAL A 70 6.21 -2.88 -0.77
N TRP A 71 7.23 -2.07 -1.06
CA TRP A 71 8.54 -2.54 -1.49
C TRP A 71 9.46 -2.84 -0.32
N SER A 72 10.24 -3.91 -0.45
CA SER A 72 11.38 -4.14 0.43
C SER A 72 12.49 -3.11 0.17
N PRO A 73 13.30 -2.74 1.20
CA PRO A 73 14.35 -1.74 1.06
C PRO A 73 15.41 -2.06 -0.01
N ASP A 74 15.59 -3.35 -0.33
CA ASP A 74 16.51 -3.82 -1.37
C ASP A 74 15.87 -3.85 -2.77
N SER A 75 14.62 -3.36 -2.93
CA SER A 75 13.85 -3.35 -4.18
C SER A 75 13.67 -4.73 -4.84
N LYS A 76 13.81 -5.84 -4.10
CA LYS A 76 13.73 -7.20 -4.64
C LYS A 76 12.42 -7.91 -4.38
N ARG A 77 11.67 -7.47 -3.36
CA ARG A 77 10.43 -8.13 -2.94
C ARG A 77 9.31 -7.11 -2.74
N ILE A 78 8.10 -7.59 -2.90
CA ILE A 78 6.88 -6.82 -2.69
C ILE A 78 6.04 -7.58 -1.66
N ALA A 79 5.67 -6.92 -0.55
CA ALA A 79 4.63 -7.41 0.34
C ALA A 79 3.30 -6.77 -0.06
N PHE A 80 2.21 -7.51 0.05
CA PHE A 80 0.87 -7.09 -0.34
C PHE A 80 -0.19 -7.78 0.49
N ALA A 81 -1.41 -7.25 0.52
CA ALA A 81 -2.55 -7.90 1.14
C ALA A 81 -3.31 -8.74 0.12
N SER A 82 -3.79 -9.93 0.52
CA SER A 82 -4.57 -10.82 -0.32
C SER A 82 -5.65 -11.53 0.48
N ASP A 83 -6.85 -11.64 -0.08
CA ASP A 83 -7.99 -12.34 0.53
C ASP A 83 -8.14 -13.81 0.09
N ARG A 84 -7.08 -14.39 -0.51
CA ARG A 84 -7.10 -15.77 -1.06
C ARG A 84 -7.40 -16.87 -0.03
N MET A 85 -7.37 -16.54 1.25
CA MET A 85 -7.72 -17.46 2.35
C MET A 85 -8.94 -16.98 3.15
N GLY A 86 -9.72 -16.02 2.58
CA GLY A 86 -10.98 -15.54 3.13
C GLY A 86 -10.92 -14.13 3.72
N SER A 87 -9.91 -13.81 4.53
CA SER A 87 -9.61 -12.46 5.00
C SER A 87 -8.34 -11.93 4.32
N LEU A 88 -8.14 -10.61 4.36
CA LEU A 88 -6.88 -10.03 3.87
C LEU A 88 -5.75 -10.44 4.79
N ASP A 89 -4.81 -11.18 4.27
CA ASP A 89 -3.54 -11.55 4.92
C ASP A 89 -2.36 -10.88 4.21
N VAL A 90 -1.24 -10.76 4.91
CA VAL A 90 0.00 -10.26 4.33
C VAL A 90 0.73 -11.40 3.62
N TYR A 91 1.04 -11.15 2.35
CA TYR A 91 1.85 -12.02 1.49
C TYR A 91 3.11 -11.30 1.04
N ILE A 92 4.10 -12.06 0.61
CA ILE A 92 5.34 -11.56 0.02
C ILE A 92 5.66 -12.32 -1.26
N VAL A 93 6.13 -11.60 -2.28
CA VAL A 93 6.53 -12.16 -3.58
C VAL A 93 7.80 -11.49 -4.09
N SER A 94 8.56 -12.14 -4.97
CA SER A 94 9.64 -11.51 -5.71
C SER A 94 9.09 -10.44 -6.67
N LYS A 95 9.86 -9.37 -6.90
CA LYS A 95 9.52 -8.34 -7.90
C LYS A 95 9.39 -8.91 -9.32
N ASP A 96 10.01 -10.05 -9.59
CA ASP A 96 9.98 -10.72 -10.89
C ASP A 96 8.85 -11.77 -10.96
N GLY A 97 7.97 -11.83 -9.94
CA GLY A 97 6.89 -12.81 -9.83
C GLY A 97 7.33 -14.09 -9.13
N GLY A 98 6.52 -15.12 -9.27
CA GLY A 98 6.69 -16.42 -8.62
C GLY A 98 5.57 -16.72 -7.63
N GLU A 99 5.72 -17.78 -6.84
CA GLU A 99 4.71 -18.17 -5.85
C GLU A 99 4.74 -17.25 -4.62
N PRO A 100 3.65 -16.53 -4.32
CA PRO A 100 3.57 -15.69 -3.13
C PRO A 100 3.53 -16.53 -1.85
N ARG A 101 4.32 -16.13 -0.85
CA ARG A 101 4.33 -16.76 0.47
C ARG A 101 3.47 -15.96 1.45
N ARG A 102 2.57 -16.62 2.15
CA ARG A 102 1.76 -16.05 3.23
C ARG A 102 2.62 -15.81 4.46
N LEU A 103 2.53 -14.61 5.05
CA LEU A 103 3.27 -14.22 6.25
C LEU A 103 2.40 -14.22 7.51
N THR A 104 1.11 -13.91 7.36
CA THR A 104 0.16 -13.80 8.47
C THR A 104 -1.03 -14.72 8.27
N THR A 105 -1.69 -15.12 9.36
CA THR A 105 -2.74 -16.15 9.34
C THR A 105 -3.90 -15.84 10.27
N HIS A 106 -4.05 -14.60 10.71
CA HIS A 106 -5.15 -14.23 11.60
C HIS A 106 -6.47 -14.16 10.83
N SER A 107 -7.60 -14.37 11.52
CA SER A 107 -8.93 -14.35 10.91
C SER A 107 -9.46 -12.93 10.60
N GLY A 108 -8.82 -11.90 11.10
CA GLY A 108 -9.09 -10.51 10.75
C GLY A 108 -8.36 -10.06 9.49
N SER A 109 -8.66 -8.85 9.01
CA SER A 109 -7.96 -8.28 7.86
C SER A 109 -6.65 -7.63 8.30
N GLU A 110 -5.60 -7.91 7.55
CA GLU A 110 -4.24 -7.41 7.74
C GLU A 110 -3.75 -6.74 6.47
N THR A 111 -3.16 -5.56 6.61
CA THR A 111 -2.69 -4.78 5.46
C THR A 111 -1.25 -4.34 5.69
N PRO A 112 -0.32 -4.64 4.79
CA PRO A 112 1.07 -4.20 4.91
C PRO A 112 1.16 -2.68 4.84
N LEU A 113 2.05 -2.10 5.64
CA LEU A 113 2.27 -0.66 5.72
C LEU A 113 3.64 -0.28 5.17
N ALA A 114 4.68 -0.99 5.59
CA ALA A 114 6.05 -0.74 5.19
C ALA A 114 6.96 -1.93 5.57
N PHE A 115 8.19 -1.92 5.08
CA PHE A 115 9.26 -2.74 5.63
C PHE A 115 10.06 -1.94 6.66
N THR A 116 10.38 -2.52 7.81
CA THR A 116 11.34 -1.92 8.76
C THR A 116 12.78 -2.14 8.30
N ASP A 117 13.03 -3.29 7.73
CA ASP A 117 14.31 -3.73 7.18
C ASP A 117 14.04 -4.81 6.12
N ALA A 118 15.07 -5.38 5.52
CA ALA A 118 14.90 -6.44 4.53
C ALA A 118 14.25 -7.72 5.10
N GLY A 119 14.25 -7.91 6.40
CA GLY A 119 13.76 -9.12 7.08
C GLY A 119 12.37 -9.02 7.69
N HIS A 120 11.78 -7.80 7.76
CA HIS A 120 10.53 -7.62 8.49
C HIS A 120 9.56 -6.67 7.80
N VAL A 121 8.28 -7.00 7.88
CA VAL A 121 7.16 -6.20 7.36
C VAL A 121 6.32 -5.68 8.53
N LEU A 122 6.02 -4.39 8.52
CA LEU A 122 4.97 -3.80 9.35
C LEU A 122 3.63 -3.94 8.65
N PHE A 123 2.62 -4.24 9.44
CA PHE A 123 1.25 -4.31 8.94
C PHE A 123 0.26 -3.80 9.96
N SER A 124 -0.87 -3.32 9.48
CA SER A 124 -2.02 -2.91 10.28
C SER A 124 -2.98 -4.08 10.41
N ALA A 125 -3.45 -4.34 11.62
CA ALA A 125 -4.46 -5.35 11.89
C ALA A 125 -5.39 -4.90 13.02
N GLY A 126 -6.59 -5.47 13.07
CA GLY A 126 -7.42 -5.41 14.27
C GLY A 126 -6.70 -6.05 15.45
N ILE A 127 -7.25 -5.88 16.65
CA ILE A 127 -6.68 -6.43 17.88
C ILE A 127 -6.51 -7.93 17.74
N MET A 128 -5.28 -8.40 17.76
CA MET A 128 -4.98 -9.81 17.83
C MET A 128 -5.26 -10.31 19.27
N PRO A 129 -5.94 -11.45 19.44
CA PRO A 129 -6.21 -11.98 20.77
C PRO A 129 -4.90 -12.22 21.50
N SER A 130 -4.70 -11.55 22.63
CA SER A 130 -3.70 -11.93 23.60
C SER A 130 -4.43 -12.32 24.89
N ALA A 131 -3.87 -13.27 25.66
CA ALA A 131 -4.46 -13.69 26.92
C ALA A 131 -4.58 -12.54 27.93
N GLU A 132 -3.84 -11.47 27.74
CA GLU A 132 -3.81 -10.27 28.58
C GLU A 132 -4.79 -9.17 28.11
N ALA A 133 -5.30 -9.26 26.89
CA ALA A 133 -6.14 -8.23 26.26
C ALA A 133 -7.63 -8.62 26.19
N VAL A 134 -8.13 -9.38 27.14
CA VAL A 134 -9.46 -10.02 27.15
C VAL A 134 -10.62 -9.03 27.15
N VAL A 135 -10.40 -7.74 27.39
CA VAL A 135 -11.47 -6.75 27.65
C VAL A 135 -11.49 -5.60 26.62
N PHE A 136 -10.70 -5.65 25.55
CA PHE A 136 -10.75 -4.60 24.55
C PHE A 136 -11.91 -4.83 23.57
N PRO A 137 -12.84 -3.87 23.41
CA PRO A 137 -13.88 -4.00 22.41
C PRO A 137 -13.23 -4.02 21.02
N SER A 138 -13.38 -5.13 20.32
CA SER A 138 -12.95 -5.28 18.94
C SER A 138 -13.89 -4.55 18.00
N ASN A 139 -13.93 -3.23 18.05
CA ASN A 139 -14.50 -2.52 16.93
C ASN A 139 -13.37 -2.21 15.97
N GLY A 140 -13.54 -2.51 14.69
CA GLY A 140 -12.55 -2.33 13.63
C GLY A 140 -12.03 -0.89 13.42
N GLN A 141 -12.24 -0.02 14.41
CA GLN A 141 -11.74 1.35 14.45
C GLN A 141 -10.34 1.46 15.07
N PHE A 142 -9.89 0.44 15.80
CA PHE A 142 -8.60 0.46 16.49
C PHE A 142 -7.63 -0.57 15.91
N ASN A 143 -7.21 -0.33 14.67
CA ASN A 143 -6.13 -1.12 14.11
C ASN A 143 -4.83 -0.79 14.84
N GLN A 144 -4.08 -1.82 15.15
CA GLN A 144 -2.76 -1.74 15.76
C GLN A 144 -1.69 -2.05 14.73
N VAL A 145 -0.45 -1.68 15.02
CA VAL A 145 0.68 -1.96 14.15
C VAL A 145 1.47 -3.14 14.69
N TYR A 146 1.65 -4.12 13.83
CA TYR A 146 2.39 -5.34 14.09
C TYR A 146 3.58 -5.46 13.13
N ARG A 147 4.53 -6.27 13.53
CA ARG A 147 5.69 -6.64 12.73
C ARG A 147 5.73 -8.15 12.59
N VAL A 148 5.99 -8.63 11.38
CA VAL A 148 6.21 -10.05 11.08
C VAL A 148 7.50 -10.24 10.29
N SER A 149 8.21 -11.35 10.53
CA SER A 149 9.37 -11.72 9.71
C SER A 149 8.93 -12.08 8.30
N VAL A 150 9.75 -11.74 7.29
CA VAL A 150 9.56 -12.21 5.91
C VAL A 150 9.65 -13.72 5.79
N GLU A 151 10.18 -14.41 6.79
CA GLU A 151 10.17 -15.88 6.88
C GLU A 151 8.86 -16.42 7.49
N GLY A 152 7.94 -15.53 7.90
CA GLY A 152 6.74 -15.88 8.62
C GLY A 152 6.98 -15.99 10.13
N GLY A 153 6.05 -16.61 10.82
CA GLY A 153 6.11 -16.81 12.27
C GLY A 153 5.12 -15.93 13.02
N ARG A 154 5.29 -15.84 14.35
CA ARG A 154 4.37 -15.09 15.19
C ARG A 154 4.61 -13.58 15.06
N PRO A 155 3.57 -12.79 14.73
CA PRO A 155 3.68 -11.34 14.73
C PRO A 155 3.92 -10.77 16.12
N THR A 156 4.63 -9.63 16.17
CA THR A 156 4.87 -8.86 17.39
C THR A 156 4.21 -7.50 17.27
N MET A 157 3.45 -7.07 18.27
CA MET A 157 2.86 -5.73 18.33
C MET A 157 3.98 -4.70 18.51
N ILE A 158 3.98 -3.67 17.68
CA ILE A 158 4.92 -2.55 17.74
C ILE A 158 4.27 -1.32 18.35
N SER A 159 3.00 -1.07 18.03
CA SER A 159 2.25 0.05 18.57
C SER A 159 0.78 -0.31 18.70
N SER A 160 0.20 0.08 19.83
CA SER A 160 -1.26 0.06 20.04
C SER A 160 -1.96 1.25 19.40
N MET A 161 -1.19 2.26 18.96
CA MET A 161 -1.75 3.41 18.25
C MET A 161 -1.99 3.06 16.78
N PRO A 162 -3.12 3.47 16.22
CA PRO A 162 -3.36 3.33 14.79
C PRO A 162 -2.42 4.28 14.04
N MET A 163 -1.66 3.74 13.11
CA MET A 163 -0.75 4.49 12.24
C MET A 163 -1.12 4.22 10.79
N GLU A 164 -1.27 5.26 10.00
CA GLU A 164 -1.54 5.19 8.57
C GLU A 164 -0.42 5.89 7.78
N CYS A 165 -0.25 5.58 6.51
CA CYS A 165 0.72 6.21 5.62
C CYS A 165 2.15 6.25 6.18
N ILE A 166 2.62 5.12 6.70
CA ILE A 166 3.94 5.04 7.35
C ILE A 166 5.05 5.20 6.31
N SER A 167 6.02 6.07 6.63
CA SER A 167 7.31 6.17 5.95
C SER A 167 8.44 5.97 6.96
N ILE A 168 9.39 5.12 6.63
CA ILE A 168 10.50 4.74 7.52
C ILE A 168 11.81 5.20 6.91
N ASN A 169 12.66 5.86 7.69
CA ASN A 169 14.00 6.22 7.27
C ASN A 169 15.01 5.07 7.56
N LYS A 170 16.25 5.26 7.14
CA LYS A 170 17.33 4.26 7.34
C LYS A 170 17.70 4.03 8.82
N GLU A 171 17.44 5.00 9.68
CA GLU A 171 17.67 4.93 11.11
C GLU A 171 16.51 4.29 11.88
N GLY A 172 15.43 3.91 11.18
CA GLY A 172 14.26 3.30 11.78
C GLY A 172 13.25 4.27 12.38
N ALA A 173 13.43 5.57 12.21
CA ALA A 173 12.42 6.56 12.58
C ALA A 173 11.25 6.50 11.59
N MET A 174 10.04 6.54 12.12
CA MET A 174 8.81 6.42 11.33
C MET A 174 8.06 7.75 11.36
N LEU A 175 7.73 8.28 10.19
CA LEU A 175 6.70 9.29 10.05
C LEU A 175 5.38 8.58 9.75
N TYR A 176 4.33 8.96 10.42
CA TYR A 176 3.01 8.37 10.22
C TYR A 176 1.92 9.43 10.38
N GLN A 177 0.79 9.12 9.83
CA GLN A 177 -0.44 9.88 10.00
C GLN A 177 -1.29 9.15 11.04
N ASP A 178 -1.83 9.89 12.02
CA ASP A 178 -2.77 9.33 12.96
C ASP A 178 -4.09 8.96 12.28
N LYS A 179 -4.80 8.02 12.87
CA LYS A 179 -6.10 7.61 12.34
C LYS A 179 -7.12 8.75 12.52
N LYS A 180 -7.83 9.02 11.43
CA LYS A 180 -8.97 9.92 11.43
C LYS A 180 -9.98 9.56 12.54
N GLY A 181 -10.34 10.53 13.37
CA GLY A 181 -11.43 10.38 14.34
C GLY A 181 -12.81 10.27 13.65
N TYR A 182 -13.82 9.99 14.44
CA TYR A 182 -15.21 9.96 13.96
C TYR A 182 -15.68 11.37 13.60
N GLU A 183 -16.24 11.55 12.40
CA GLU A 183 -16.85 12.80 11.94
C GLU A 183 -18.36 12.68 12.04
N ASP A 184 -18.98 13.61 12.77
CA ASP A 184 -20.41 13.77 12.76
C ASP A 184 -20.81 14.68 11.59
N TYR A 185 -21.24 14.09 10.48
CA TYR A 185 -21.67 14.78 9.27
C TYR A 185 -22.91 15.68 9.46
N TRP A 186 -23.62 15.52 10.55
CA TRP A 186 -24.86 16.23 10.84
C TRP A 186 -24.65 17.51 11.63
N ARG A 187 -23.45 17.82 12.02
CA ARG A 187 -23.11 18.99 12.82
C ARG A 187 -23.15 20.26 11.97
N LYS A 188 -24.12 21.13 12.24
CA LYS A 188 -24.19 22.48 11.65
C LYS A 188 -22.98 23.31 12.12
N HIS A 189 -22.28 24.00 11.20
CA HIS A 189 -21.04 24.74 11.47
C HIS A 189 -19.86 23.86 11.87
N HIS A 190 -19.68 22.79 11.14
CA HIS A 190 -18.63 21.82 11.36
C HIS A 190 -17.24 22.43 11.13
N VAL A 191 -16.49 22.63 12.22
CA VAL A 191 -15.02 22.75 12.17
C VAL A 191 -14.50 21.33 12.31
N SER A 192 -13.98 20.78 11.22
CA SER A 192 -13.56 19.38 11.17
C SER A 192 -12.49 19.10 12.23
N PRO A 193 -12.74 18.25 13.24
CA PRO A 193 -11.70 17.75 14.13
C PRO A 193 -10.81 16.70 13.44
N ILE A 194 -10.92 16.56 12.12
CA ILE A 194 -10.35 15.47 11.31
C ILE A 194 -9.03 15.89 10.65
N ALA A 195 -8.47 17.04 11.02
CA ALA A 195 -7.12 17.34 10.60
C ALA A 195 -6.20 16.24 11.13
N ARG A 196 -5.75 15.37 10.22
CA ARG A 196 -4.77 14.35 10.55
C ARG A 196 -3.44 15.02 10.75
N ASP A 197 -2.78 14.74 11.87
CA ASP A 197 -1.46 15.23 12.13
C ASP A 197 -0.39 14.24 11.66
N ILE A 198 0.76 14.75 11.30
CA ILE A 198 1.94 13.94 10.97
C ILE A 198 2.77 13.84 12.23
N TRP A 199 2.97 12.63 12.68
CA TRP A 199 3.74 12.29 13.85
C TRP A 199 5.05 11.61 13.49
N MET A 200 6.05 11.79 14.32
CA MET A 200 7.30 11.05 14.22
C MET A 200 7.42 10.10 15.41
N TYR A 201 7.58 8.81 15.11
CA TYR A 201 7.88 7.78 16.09
C TYR A 201 9.35 7.38 15.98
N THR A 202 10.08 7.55 17.08
CA THR A 202 11.43 7.02 17.23
C THR A 202 11.41 6.03 18.37
N CYS A 203 12.05 4.89 18.23
CA CYS A 203 11.96 3.75 19.15
C CYS A 203 12.33 4.03 20.62
N LEU A 204 12.77 5.25 20.96
CA LEU A 204 13.21 5.62 22.29
C LEU A 204 12.42 6.75 22.94
N LEU A 205 11.61 7.51 22.23
CA LEU A 205 10.83 8.60 22.81
C LEU A 205 9.64 8.94 21.89
N TYR A 206 8.46 9.01 22.45
CA TYR A 206 7.36 9.77 21.88
C TYR A 206 7.78 11.21 21.80
N THR A 207 8.31 11.64 20.68
CA THR A 207 8.58 13.06 20.49
C THR A 207 7.33 13.70 19.94
N SER A 208 6.83 14.50 20.77
CA SER A 208 5.79 15.52 20.72
C SER A 208 5.55 16.22 19.37
N PRO A 209 4.50 16.95 19.41
CA PRO A 209 3.50 17.13 18.38
C PRO A 209 3.91 18.08 17.27
N SER A 210 3.10 18.04 16.25
CA SER A 210 2.97 18.97 15.13
C SER A 210 3.27 20.43 15.53
N PRO A 211 3.90 21.24 14.68
CA PRO A 211 4.10 22.67 14.88
C PRO A 211 2.85 23.51 15.15
N ARG A 212 1.66 22.88 15.11
CA ARG A 212 0.37 23.54 15.37
C ARG A 212 0.04 23.75 16.85
N ASP A 213 0.80 23.12 17.75
CA ASP A 213 0.58 23.23 19.20
C ASP A 213 1.47 24.30 19.87
N ARG A 214 1.88 25.32 19.12
CA ARG A 214 2.55 26.51 19.63
C ARG A 214 1.69 27.75 19.44
#